data_a697fd6254e80e4419800ca466429051
#
_entry.id   a697fd6254e80e4419800ca466429051
#
_cell.length_a   1.000
_cell.length_b   1.000
_cell.length_c   1.000
_cell.angle_alpha   90.00
_cell.angle_beta   90.00
_cell.angle_gamma   90.00
#
_symmetry.space_group_name_H-M   'P 1'
#
loop_
_entity.id
_entity.type
_entity.pdbx_description
1 polymer ?
#
loop_
_entity_poly.entity_id
_entity_poly.type
_entity_poly.pdbx_seq_one_letter_code
_entity_poly.pdbx_strand_id
1 'polypeptide(L)'
;MKSGKSKLALIVGAIALVVFAAITWQLNSVSASDPGSGDWPMWGGTADRNMVSNMKGLPTTWDVAKKTNVKWVASVGSQSYGNPVVSGGTVFVGTNNEALRDPKQGGDRGVVMAFDEKTGEFLWQHTNEKLTAGRVNDWPFQGVCSSPLVEGNKVYYVSNRAELVCLDTKGFRDGENNGPFKDEKLTGKNDADIIWKFDTIEEVGNHPHNMANSSPVIYGDLIFISTSNGQDESHVNIPSPKAPSMIALNKNTGKLVWEVNNVNDKILHGQWSSPAVGKIGDVVQAVMGEGDGWVRGYEALTGKLLWSFDTNPKESVWPKTRNEVIATPVIWDNKVYIANGQDPEHGEGVGHAYCIDATKRGDITKDGAVWHFDKIRRSVSTGAIHDGLLYYPDFSGFLHCLDAKTGKELWQHDMFAAIWGSAVVIDNKVYLGDEDGDVAILQAGREKKLIAEINMGSSVYSTPVPANGALFIMNRNQLFSLAVGGAPASAKAAEKAAN
;
A
#
# COMPACT_ATOMS: atom_id res chain seq x y z
N MET A 1 -51.20 -4.56 -40.03
CA MET A 1 -49.99 -3.82 -39.58
C MET A 1 -49.94 -3.65 -38.05
N LYS A 2 -49.93 -4.76 -37.25
CA LYS A 2 -49.81 -4.70 -35.77
C LYS A 2 -48.79 -5.66 -35.16
N SER A 3 -47.94 -6.37 -35.96
CA SER A 3 -47.01 -7.33 -35.44
C SER A 3 -45.53 -6.91 -35.36
N GLY A 4 -45.18 -5.73 -35.92
CA GLY A 4 -43.77 -5.30 -35.93
C GLY A 4 -43.32 -4.54 -34.66
N LYS A 5 -44.25 -3.88 -33.95
CA LYS A 5 -43.92 -3.05 -32.77
C LYS A 5 -43.64 -3.91 -31.50
N SER A 6 -44.26 -5.09 -31.38
CA SER A 6 -44.05 -5.95 -30.21
C SER A 6 -42.71 -6.71 -30.27
N LYS A 7 -42.21 -7.03 -31.46
CA LYS A 7 -40.89 -7.70 -31.61
C LYS A 7 -39.73 -6.75 -31.38
N LEU A 8 -39.85 -5.47 -31.76
CA LEU A 8 -38.83 -4.46 -31.53
C LEU A 8 -38.69 -4.13 -30.02
N ALA A 9 -39.82 -4.04 -29.30
CA ALA A 9 -39.84 -3.79 -27.86
C ALA A 9 -39.20 -4.98 -27.07
N LEU A 10 -39.43 -6.21 -27.51
CA LEU A 10 -38.80 -7.39 -26.88
C LEU A 10 -37.29 -7.47 -27.14
N ILE A 11 -36.83 -7.10 -28.33
CA ILE A 11 -35.39 -7.09 -28.67
C ILE A 11 -34.66 -5.97 -27.90
N VAL A 12 -35.23 -4.77 -27.81
CA VAL A 12 -34.66 -3.67 -27.05
C VAL A 12 -34.65 -3.99 -25.55
N GLY A 13 -35.69 -4.61 -25.02
CA GLY A 13 -35.73 -5.06 -23.61
C GLY A 13 -34.71 -6.15 -23.31
N ALA A 14 -34.52 -7.12 -24.25
CA ALA A 14 -33.52 -8.18 -24.07
C ALA A 14 -32.08 -7.64 -24.16
N ILE A 15 -31.81 -6.69 -25.06
CA ILE A 15 -30.48 -6.03 -25.15
C ILE A 15 -30.21 -5.17 -23.90
N ALA A 16 -31.21 -4.43 -23.40
CA ALA A 16 -31.05 -3.65 -22.16
C ALA A 16 -30.82 -4.55 -20.94
N LEU A 17 -31.49 -5.69 -20.83
CA LEU A 17 -31.27 -6.69 -19.77
C LEU A 17 -29.89 -7.35 -19.85
N VAL A 18 -29.41 -7.66 -21.06
CA VAL A 18 -28.08 -8.25 -21.26
C VAL A 18 -26.98 -7.22 -20.97
N VAL A 19 -27.16 -5.98 -21.38
CA VAL A 19 -26.21 -4.89 -21.06
C VAL A 19 -26.21 -4.58 -19.57
N PHE A 20 -27.40 -4.56 -18.93
CA PHE A 20 -27.48 -4.36 -17.47
C PHE A 20 -26.88 -5.55 -16.68
N ALA A 21 -27.09 -6.78 -17.14
CA ALA A 21 -26.47 -7.97 -16.56
C ALA A 21 -24.95 -7.99 -16.78
N ALA A 22 -24.46 -7.53 -17.95
CA ALA A 22 -23.02 -7.42 -18.23
C ALA A 22 -22.36 -6.31 -17.39
N ILE A 23 -23.04 -5.17 -17.23
CA ILE A 23 -22.56 -4.06 -16.38
C ILE A 23 -22.58 -4.47 -14.89
N THR A 24 -23.63 -5.16 -14.44
CA THR A 24 -23.68 -5.69 -13.06
C THR A 24 -22.68 -6.81 -12.83
N TRP A 25 -22.32 -7.58 -13.85
CA TRP A 25 -21.29 -8.62 -13.75
C TRP A 25 -19.87 -8.04 -13.69
N GLN A 26 -19.59 -6.97 -14.42
CA GLN A 26 -18.33 -6.22 -14.29
C GLN A 26 -18.20 -5.46 -12.95
N LEU A 27 -19.32 -5.00 -12.38
CA LEU A 27 -19.32 -4.31 -11.09
C LEU A 27 -19.17 -5.25 -9.87
N ASN A 28 -19.33 -6.57 -10.06
CA ASN A 28 -19.28 -7.55 -8.97
C ASN A 28 -17.96 -8.31 -8.84
N SER A 29 -16.98 -8.06 -9.69
CA SER A 29 -15.65 -8.67 -9.54
C SER A 29 -14.76 -7.81 -8.62
N VAL A 30 -15.09 -7.80 -7.33
CA VAL A 30 -14.04 -7.54 -6.34
C VAL A 30 -13.11 -8.74 -6.40
N SER A 31 -11.86 -8.51 -6.75
CA SER A 31 -10.84 -9.53 -6.85
C SER A 31 -10.81 -10.35 -5.57
N ALA A 32 -10.66 -11.65 -5.69
CA ALA A 32 -10.33 -12.49 -4.54
C ALA A 32 -9.00 -12.04 -3.91
N SER A 33 -8.77 -12.38 -2.64
CA SER A 33 -7.59 -12.01 -1.86
C SER A 33 -6.28 -12.67 -2.33
N ASP A 34 -6.16 -12.99 -3.59
CA ASP A 34 -4.98 -13.59 -4.20
C ASP A 34 -4.84 -13.10 -5.64
N PRO A 35 -3.78 -12.32 -5.94
CA PRO A 35 -3.50 -11.87 -7.30
C PRO A 35 -3.04 -13.00 -8.23
N GLY A 36 -2.94 -14.24 -7.74
CA GLY A 36 -2.48 -15.39 -8.51
C GLY A 36 -0.95 -15.51 -8.54
N SER A 37 -0.43 -16.05 -9.64
CA SER A 37 1.01 -16.26 -9.86
C SER A 37 1.62 -15.28 -10.86
N GLY A 38 0.89 -14.23 -11.22
CA GLY A 38 1.30 -13.19 -12.16
C GLY A 38 1.86 -11.94 -11.48
N ASP A 39 1.42 -10.81 -11.99
CA ASP A 39 1.80 -9.49 -11.49
C ASP A 39 1.37 -9.23 -10.04
N TRP A 40 2.08 -8.32 -9.37
CA TRP A 40 1.73 -7.75 -8.07
C TRP A 40 1.55 -6.23 -8.22
N PRO A 41 0.37 -5.78 -8.71
CA PRO A 41 0.22 -4.44 -9.26
C PRO A 41 -0.03 -3.34 -8.24
N MET A 42 -0.20 -3.68 -6.96
CA MET A 42 -0.45 -2.72 -5.88
C MET A 42 0.03 -3.28 -4.54
N TRP A 43 0.10 -2.44 -3.51
CA TRP A 43 0.36 -2.91 -2.16
C TRP A 43 -0.73 -3.88 -1.69
N GLY A 44 -0.32 -5.04 -1.17
CA GLY A 44 -1.21 -6.13 -0.82
C GLY A 44 -1.58 -7.05 -1.98
N GLY A 45 -1.19 -6.70 -3.21
CA GLY A 45 -1.52 -7.44 -4.43
C GLY A 45 -2.96 -7.25 -4.90
N THR A 46 -3.90 -7.04 -3.98
CA THR A 46 -5.34 -6.87 -4.20
C THR A 46 -5.92 -5.70 -3.42
N ALA A 47 -7.09 -5.22 -3.82
CA ALA A 47 -7.72 -4.04 -3.21
C ALA A 47 -8.16 -4.26 -1.75
N ASP A 48 -8.42 -5.49 -1.34
CA ASP A 48 -8.75 -5.88 0.03
C ASP A 48 -7.54 -5.91 0.97
N ARG A 49 -6.33 -5.71 0.42
CA ARG A 49 -5.04 -5.61 1.14
C ARG A 49 -4.59 -6.89 1.84
N ASN A 50 -5.16 -8.03 1.55
CA ASN A 50 -4.72 -9.29 2.14
C ASN A 50 -3.41 -9.76 1.50
N MET A 51 -2.35 -9.76 2.27
CA MET A 51 -0.97 -10.07 1.83
C MET A 51 -0.78 -11.58 1.59
N VAL A 52 -1.47 -12.15 0.59
CA VAL A 52 -1.40 -13.58 0.28
C VAL A 52 -1.19 -13.81 -1.21
N SER A 53 -0.36 -14.79 -1.57
CA SER A 53 -0.15 -15.25 -2.94
C SER A 53 -0.10 -16.77 -3.03
N ASN A 54 -0.73 -17.32 -4.04
CA ASN A 54 -0.65 -18.74 -4.40
C ASN A 54 0.57 -19.08 -5.28
N MET A 55 1.44 -18.14 -5.56
CA MET A 55 2.66 -18.37 -6.33
C MET A 55 3.52 -19.44 -5.66
N LYS A 56 4.07 -20.35 -6.46
CA LYS A 56 4.87 -21.48 -5.98
C LYS A 56 6.30 -21.44 -6.47
N GLY A 57 7.16 -22.17 -5.78
CA GLY A 57 8.54 -22.39 -6.21
C GLY A 57 9.47 -21.18 -5.99
N LEU A 58 9.08 -20.22 -5.14
CA LEU A 58 9.96 -19.13 -4.75
C LEU A 58 11.06 -19.60 -3.80
N PRO A 59 12.26 -18.95 -3.80
CA PRO A 59 13.37 -19.36 -2.97
C PRO A 59 13.06 -19.17 -1.49
N THR A 60 13.48 -20.15 -0.69
CA THR A 60 13.51 -20.08 0.78
C THR A 60 14.96 -19.95 1.30
N THR A 61 15.91 -19.86 0.39
CA THR A 61 17.32 -19.60 0.69
C THR A 61 17.94 -18.76 -0.42
N TRP A 62 18.75 -17.79 -0.05
CA TRP A 62 19.58 -17.01 -0.95
C TRP A 62 20.83 -16.49 -0.23
N ASP A 63 21.79 -16.01 -1.00
CA ASP A 63 23.00 -15.37 -0.47
C ASP A 63 23.29 -14.16 -1.34
N VAL A 64 23.08 -12.95 -0.79
CA VAL A 64 23.26 -11.70 -1.54
C VAL A 64 24.71 -11.43 -1.89
N ALA A 65 25.67 -11.86 -1.06
CA ALA A 65 27.11 -11.68 -1.29
C ALA A 65 27.61 -12.62 -2.37
N LYS A 66 27.23 -13.92 -2.28
CA LYS A 66 27.62 -14.94 -3.29
C LYS A 66 26.71 -14.95 -4.50
N LYS A 67 25.61 -14.14 -4.48
CA LYS A 67 24.59 -14.07 -5.55
C LYS A 67 23.89 -15.42 -5.81
N THR A 68 23.76 -16.27 -4.80
CA THR A 68 23.00 -17.52 -4.90
C THR A 68 21.51 -17.19 -4.91
N ASN A 69 20.76 -17.72 -5.88
CA ASN A 69 19.34 -17.42 -6.12
C ASN A 69 19.02 -15.93 -6.32
N VAL A 70 20.00 -15.12 -6.68
CA VAL A 70 19.84 -13.69 -7.03
C VAL A 70 19.87 -13.55 -8.55
N LYS A 71 18.75 -13.10 -9.14
CA LYS A 71 18.69 -12.83 -10.59
C LYS A 71 19.40 -11.53 -10.93
N TRP A 72 19.09 -10.48 -10.20
CA TRP A 72 19.70 -9.16 -10.35
C TRP A 72 19.54 -8.33 -9.07
N VAL A 73 20.31 -7.27 -8.98
CA VAL A 73 20.27 -6.26 -7.94
C VAL A 73 20.31 -4.89 -8.59
N ALA A 74 19.41 -3.99 -8.21
CA ALA A 74 19.41 -2.61 -8.66
C ALA A 74 19.57 -1.67 -7.47
N SER A 75 20.35 -0.58 -7.64
CA SER A 75 20.43 0.47 -6.64
C SER A 75 19.16 1.31 -6.67
N VAL A 76 18.63 1.64 -5.50
CA VAL A 76 17.56 2.61 -5.27
C VAL A 76 18.13 3.78 -4.46
N GLY A 77 17.34 4.58 -3.77
CA GLY A 77 17.88 5.66 -2.92
C GLY A 77 18.62 5.14 -1.67
N SER A 78 18.55 5.87 -0.57
CA SER A 78 19.07 5.45 0.74
C SER A 78 17.97 5.09 1.73
N GLN A 79 16.69 5.35 1.37
CA GLN A 79 15.51 5.02 2.14
C GLN A 79 14.42 4.51 1.20
N SER A 80 13.81 3.37 1.54
CA SER A 80 12.77 2.72 0.74
C SER A 80 11.76 2.07 1.67
N TYR A 81 10.67 2.78 1.94
CA TYR A 81 9.58 2.33 2.83
C TYR A 81 8.42 1.71 2.03
N GLY A 82 8.09 2.28 0.87
CA GLY A 82 7.07 1.73 -0.02
C GLY A 82 7.48 0.37 -0.58
N ASN A 83 6.50 -0.52 -0.80
CA ASN A 83 6.78 -1.80 -1.43
C ASN A 83 7.01 -1.63 -2.94
N PRO A 84 7.86 -2.45 -3.55
CA PRO A 84 7.88 -2.54 -5.01
C PRO A 84 6.54 -3.08 -5.51
N VAL A 85 6.15 -2.65 -6.70
CA VAL A 85 5.04 -3.27 -7.44
C VAL A 85 5.55 -3.72 -8.80
N VAL A 86 4.98 -4.83 -9.27
CA VAL A 86 5.41 -5.48 -10.51
C VAL A 86 4.22 -5.62 -11.42
N SER A 87 4.30 -5.05 -12.61
CA SER A 87 3.25 -5.20 -13.61
C SER A 87 3.76 -4.94 -15.02
N GLY A 88 3.27 -5.74 -15.97
CA GLY A 88 3.58 -5.57 -17.40
C GLY A 88 5.08 -5.67 -17.72
N GLY A 89 5.85 -6.45 -16.96
CA GLY A 89 7.29 -6.61 -17.17
C GLY A 89 8.14 -5.48 -16.57
N THR A 90 7.56 -4.62 -15.74
CA THR A 90 8.23 -3.48 -15.09
C THR A 90 8.06 -3.54 -13.57
N VAL A 91 9.11 -3.18 -12.83
CA VAL A 91 9.11 -3.02 -11.39
C VAL A 91 9.16 -1.53 -11.07
N PHE A 92 8.20 -1.05 -10.28
CA PHE A 92 8.11 0.35 -9.85
C PHE A 92 8.35 0.44 -8.35
N VAL A 93 9.17 1.42 -7.93
CA VAL A 93 9.52 1.63 -6.52
C VAL A 93 9.52 3.11 -6.17
N GLY A 94 9.06 3.44 -4.96
CA GLY A 94 9.23 4.74 -4.34
C GLY A 94 10.51 4.77 -3.48
N THR A 95 11.26 5.86 -3.52
CA THR A 95 12.51 6.06 -2.78
C THR A 95 12.88 7.55 -2.71
N ASN A 96 14.08 7.86 -2.20
CA ASN A 96 14.69 9.19 -2.30
C ASN A 96 15.76 9.26 -3.41
N ASN A 97 16.36 10.44 -3.58
CA ASN A 97 17.29 10.74 -4.68
C ASN A 97 18.78 10.54 -4.33
N GLU A 98 19.12 9.82 -3.24
CA GLU A 98 20.53 9.71 -2.83
C GLU A 98 21.37 8.79 -3.71
N ALA A 99 20.77 7.88 -4.47
CA ALA A 99 21.45 7.21 -5.60
C ALA A 99 21.22 8.01 -6.89
N LEU A 100 21.85 9.17 -6.98
CA LEU A 100 21.65 10.14 -8.04
C LEU A 100 21.92 9.55 -9.44
N ARG A 101 20.90 9.55 -10.30
CA ARG A 101 20.98 9.06 -11.70
C ARG A 101 21.11 10.18 -12.72
N ASP A 102 20.50 11.33 -12.45
CA ASP A 102 20.62 12.53 -13.27
C ASP A 102 21.28 13.67 -12.46
N PRO A 103 22.52 14.07 -12.79
CA PRO A 103 23.22 15.17 -12.10
C PRO A 103 22.44 16.49 -12.08
N LYS A 104 21.52 16.72 -13.00
CA LYS A 104 20.68 17.93 -13.05
C LYS A 104 19.59 17.95 -12.00
N GLN A 105 19.31 16.82 -11.38
CA GLN A 105 18.25 16.62 -10.41
C GLN A 105 18.78 16.36 -8.98
N GLY A 106 19.95 16.90 -8.66
CA GLY A 106 20.59 16.72 -7.35
C GLY A 106 19.79 17.31 -6.18
N GLY A 107 20.18 16.93 -4.96
CA GLY A 107 19.57 17.36 -3.71
C GLY A 107 18.56 16.35 -3.16
N ASP A 108 18.01 16.66 -1.96
CA ASP A 108 16.96 15.83 -1.34
C ASP A 108 15.65 15.92 -2.14
N ARG A 109 15.20 14.81 -2.66
CA ARG A 109 14.01 14.70 -3.50
C ARG A 109 13.32 13.35 -3.28
N GLY A 110 12.01 13.31 -3.51
CA GLY A 110 11.29 12.05 -3.65
C GLY A 110 11.38 11.53 -5.08
N VAL A 111 11.52 10.22 -5.25
CA VAL A 111 11.69 9.60 -6.58
C VAL A 111 10.83 8.35 -6.68
N VAL A 112 10.16 8.19 -7.83
CA VAL A 112 9.64 6.91 -8.29
C VAL A 112 10.52 6.42 -9.43
N MET A 113 11.00 5.19 -9.35
CA MET A 113 11.86 4.56 -10.35
C MET A 113 11.17 3.36 -11.00
N ALA A 114 11.42 3.16 -12.29
CA ALA A 114 11.01 2.01 -13.05
C ALA A 114 12.21 1.18 -13.50
N PHE A 115 12.11 -0.14 -13.35
CA PHE A 115 13.14 -1.11 -13.74
C PHE A 115 12.55 -2.20 -14.62
N ASP A 116 13.30 -2.70 -15.58
CA ASP A 116 12.93 -3.90 -16.31
C ASP A 116 12.88 -5.11 -15.36
N GLU A 117 11.78 -5.81 -15.32
CA GLU A 117 11.55 -6.91 -14.39
C GLU A 117 12.53 -8.08 -14.56
N LYS A 118 12.97 -8.35 -15.79
CA LYS A 118 13.81 -9.50 -16.08
C LYS A 118 15.29 -9.23 -15.81
N THR A 119 15.73 -8.00 -16.04
CA THR A 119 17.15 -7.64 -16.05
C THR A 119 17.56 -6.73 -14.91
N GLY A 120 16.62 -6.00 -14.29
CA GLY A 120 16.89 -4.95 -13.32
C GLY A 120 17.46 -3.68 -13.94
N GLU A 121 17.44 -3.56 -15.30
CA GLU A 121 17.86 -2.33 -15.99
C GLU A 121 16.94 -1.17 -15.58
N PHE A 122 17.56 -0.04 -15.24
CA PHE A 122 16.85 1.21 -14.98
C PHE A 122 16.20 1.73 -16.28
N LEU A 123 14.91 2.03 -16.22
CA LEU A 123 14.15 2.50 -17.37
C LEU A 123 13.95 4.01 -17.33
N TRP A 124 13.31 4.51 -16.27
CA TRP A 124 13.02 5.93 -16.09
C TRP A 124 12.74 6.26 -14.62
N GLN A 125 12.71 7.55 -14.31
CA GLN A 125 12.31 8.05 -12.99
C GLN A 125 11.39 9.26 -13.08
N HIS A 126 10.56 9.46 -12.04
CA HIS A 126 9.89 10.72 -11.73
C HIS A 126 10.47 11.30 -10.46
N THR A 127 10.96 12.53 -10.52
CA THR A 127 11.65 13.18 -9.41
C THR A 127 10.82 14.36 -8.91
N ASN A 128 10.53 14.40 -7.61
CA ASN A 128 9.73 15.42 -6.95
C ASN A 128 10.61 16.26 -6.03
N GLU A 129 10.49 17.57 -6.09
CA GLU A 129 11.15 18.48 -5.16
C GLU A 129 10.57 18.34 -3.74
N LYS A 130 11.33 18.75 -2.72
CA LYS A 130 10.82 18.84 -1.35
C LYS A 130 9.80 19.97 -1.22
N LEU A 131 8.88 19.84 -0.28
CA LEU A 131 8.00 20.92 0.11
C LEU A 131 8.80 22.02 0.81
N THR A 132 8.51 23.29 0.45
CA THR A 132 9.19 24.46 1.04
C THR A 132 8.78 24.73 2.49
N ALA A 133 7.67 24.14 2.95
CA ALA A 133 7.18 24.27 4.32
C ALA A 133 8.05 23.56 5.37
N GLY A 134 9.03 22.74 4.94
CA GLY A 134 10.02 22.14 5.83
C GLY A 134 9.66 20.73 6.30
N ARG A 135 10.40 20.26 7.32
CA ARG A 135 10.41 18.84 7.74
C ARG A 135 9.06 18.35 8.24
N VAL A 136 8.24 19.20 8.81
CA VAL A 136 6.94 18.80 9.36
C VAL A 136 5.98 18.28 8.27
N ASN A 137 6.12 18.78 7.03
CA ASN A 137 5.27 18.37 5.94
C ASN A 137 5.93 17.36 4.98
N ASP A 138 7.27 17.33 4.98
CA ASP A 138 8.04 16.48 4.07
C ASP A 138 9.41 16.18 4.70
N TRP A 139 9.46 15.10 5.48
CA TRP A 139 10.63 14.75 6.27
C TRP A 139 11.89 14.59 5.41
N PRO A 140 13.04 15.15 5.83
CA PRO A 140 14.27 15.07 5.07
C PRO A 140 14.69 13.65 4.73
N PHE A 141 15.11 13.42 3.51
CA PHE A 141 15.66 12.18 2.96
C PHE A 141 14.73 10.97 2.97
N GLN A 142 13.42 11.11 3.28
CA GLN A 142 12.50 9.97 3.22
C GLN A 142 12.05 9.66 1.78
N GLY A 143 11.85 10.69 0.98
CA GLY A 143 11.43 10.52 -0.41
C GLY A 143 9.98 10.07 -0.56
N VAL A 144 9.70 9.25 -1.59
CA VAL A 144 8.37 8.69 -1.83
C VAL A 144 8.19 7.42 -1.00
N CYS A 145 7.31 7.48 0.00
CA CYS A 145 7.03 6.38 0.93
C CYS A 145 5.80 5.55 0.53
N SER A 146 4.97 6.02 -0.40
CA SER A 146 3.84 5.26 -0.93
C SER A 146 4.30 4.11 -1.84
N SER A 147 3.58 2.99 -1.79
CA SER A 147 3.69 1.95 -2.82
C SER A 147 2.91 2.38 -4.06
N PRO A 148 3.47 2.33 -5.26
CA PRO A 148 2.71 2.61 -6.48
C PRO A 148 1.55 1.62 -6.70
N LEU A 149 0.65 1.96 -7.62
CA LEU A 149 -0.39 1.09 -8.15
C LEU A 149 -0.34 1.14 -9.68
N VAL A 150 -0.44 0.00 -10.34
CA VAL A 150 -0.45 -0.09 -11.80
C VAL A 150 -1.78 -0.64 -12.29
N GLU A 151 -2.37 0.03 -13.27
CA GLU A 151 -3.53 -0.47 -14.01
C GLU A 151 -3.37 -0.15 -15.51
N GLY A 152 -3.28 -1.19 -16.33
CA GLY A 152 -3.06 -1.05 -17.78
C GLY A 152 -1.72 -0.36 -18.06
N ASN A 153 -1.76 0.79 -18.74
CA ASN A 153 -0.59 1.60 -19.04
C ASN A 153 -0.36 2.76 -18.06
N LYS A 154 -0.98 2.74 -16.88
CA LYS A 154 -0.91 3.84 -15.90
C LYS A 154 -0.31 3.38 -14.59
N VAL A 155 0.54 4.24 -14.02
CA VAL A 155 1.10 4.12 -12.67
C VAL A 155 0.57 5.26 -11.83
N TYR A 156 0.02 4.94 -10.66
CA TYR A 156 -0.47 5.92 -9.70
C TYR A 156 0.34 5.83 -8.41
N TYR A 157 0.69 6.96 -7.82
CA TYR A 157 1.35 6.99 -6.52
C TYR A 157 1.12 8.33 -5.83
N VAL A 158 1.29 8.37 -4.51
CA VAL A 158 1.28 9.61 -3.74
C VAL A 158 2.72 10.08 -3.57
N SER A 159 3.04 11.29 -4.03
CA SER A 159 4.37 11.87 -3.92
C SER A 159 4.65 12.37 -2.50
N ASN A 160 5.95 12.61 -2.19
CA ASN A 160 6.35 13.29 -0.95
C ASN A 160 5.73 14.69 -0.80
N ARG A 161 5.21 15.26 -1.90
CA ARG A 161 4.53 16.56 -1.95
C ARG A 161 3.02 16.47 -1.67
N ALA A 162 2.53 15.30 -1.25
CA ALA A 162 1.09 15.02 -1.10
C ALA A 162 0.29 15.19 -2.41
N GLU A 163 0.91 14.95 -3.56
CA GLU A 163 0.22 14.90 -4.85
C GLU A 163 -0.13 13.45 -5.20
N LEU A 164 -1.35 13.18 -5.62
CA LEU A 164 -1.65 11.94 -6.33
C LEU A 164 -1.28 12.13 -7.79
N VAL A 165 -0.33 11.34 -8.25
CA VAL A 165 0.26 11.45 -9.60
C VAL A 165 -0.08 10.22 -10.41
N CYS A 166 -0.50 10.42 -11.66
CA CYS A 166 -0.69 9.38 -12.67
C CYS A 166 0.37 9.54 -13.77
N LEU A 167 1.16 8.50 -13.98
CA LEU A 167 2.21 8.44 -14.99
C LEU A 167 1.87 7.38 -16.05
N ASP A 168 2.42 7.54 -17.26
CA ASP A 168 2.49 6.44 -18.22
C ASP A 168 3.55 5.41 -17.81
N THR A 169 3.25 4.11 -17.92
CA THR A 169 4.16 3.02 -17.51
C THR A 169 5.49 3.02 -18.26
N LYS A 170 5.54 3.58 -19.47
CA LYS A 170 6.73 3.63 -20.31
C LYS A 170 7.56 4.91 -20.11
N GLY A 171 6.98 5.94 -19.46
CA GLY A 171 7.57 7.28 -19.45
C GLY A 171 7.79 7.79 -20.87
N PHE A 172 8.75 8.65 -21.10
CA PHE A 172 9.10 9.15 -22.45
C PHE A 172 9.90 8.18 -23.31
N ARG A 173 10.00 6.88 -22.97
CA ARG A 173 10.80 5.90 -23.74
C ARG A 173 10.21 5.58 -25.12
N ASP A 174 8.90 5.71 -25.30
CA ASP A 174 8.23 5.53 -26.60
C ASP A 174 8.18 6.81 -27.44
N GLY A 175 8.62 7.94 -26.89
CA GLY A 175 8.62 9.25 -27.56
C GLY A 175 7.26 9.95 -27.58
N GLU A 176 6.26 9.40 -26.88
CA GLU A 176 4.95 9.99 -26.72
C GLU A 176 4.89 10.83 -25.44
N ASN A 177 4.07 11.87 -25.42
CA ASN A 177 3.69 12.63 -24.25
C ASN A 177 2.17 12.44 -24.08
N ASN A 178 1.80 11.60 -23.13
CA ASN A 178 0.43 11.14 -22.94
C ASN A 178 -0.38 12.07 -22.03
N GLY A 179 -1.70 11.97 -22.06
CA GLY A 179 -2.60 12.70 -21.20
C GLY A 179 -2.66 14.22 -21.44
N PRO A 180 -3.40 14.95 -20.56
CA PRO A 180 -3.57 16.40 -20.67
C PRO A 180 -2.45 17.22 -20.03
N PHE A 181 -1.61 16.66 -19.17
CA PHE A 181 -0.48 17.37 -18.57
C PHE A 181 0.62 17.57 -19.60
N LYS A 182 1.14 18.80 -19.77
CA LYS A 182 2.12 19.15 -20.79
C LYS A 182 3.25 20.07 -20.27
N ASP A 183 3.33 20.23 -18.95
CA ASP A 183 4.28 21.16 -18.32
C ASP A 183 5.51 20.43 -17.75
N GLU A 184 5.84 19.22 -18.27
CA GLU A 184 7.02 18.50 -17.88
C GLU A 184 8.29 19.27 -18.27
N LYS A 185 9.16 19.49 -17.28
CA LYS A 185 10.46 20.14 -17.50
C LYS A 185 11.52 19.18 -18.06
N LEU A 186 11.29 17.89 -17.90
CA LEU A 186 12.19 16.80 -18.28
C LEU A 186 11.41 15.82 -19.14
N THR A 187 11.88 15.59 -20.35
CA THR A 187 11.17 14.78 -21.38
C THR A 187 12.12 13.83 -22.10
N GLY A 188 13.24 13.49 -21.47
CA GLY A 188 14.19 12.52 -22.00
C GLY A 188 13.70 11.09 -21.81
N LYS A 189 14.30 10.15 -22.49
CA LYS A 189 13.94 8.73 -22.43
C LYS A 189 13.99 8.09 -21.03
N ASN A 190 14.70 8.73 -20.10
CA ASN A 190 14.83 8.27 -18.72
C ASN A 190 13.92 9.05 -17.75
N ASP A 191 13.03 9.89 -18.27
CA ASP A 191 12.09 10.68 -17.51
C ASP A 191 10.69 10.08 -17.60
N ALA A 192 9.89 10.29 -16.56
CA ALA A 192 8.49 9.88 -16.53
C ALA A 192 7.61 10.82 -17.35
N ASP A 193 6.56 10.28 -17.96
CA ASP A 193 5.49 11.00 -18.64
C ASP A 193 4.29 11.13 -17.69
N ILE A 194 3.90 12.37 -17.34
CA ILE A 194 2.81 12.66 -16.42
C ILE A 194 1.50 12.76 -17.19
N ILE A 195 0.56 11.86 -16.91
CA ILE A 195 -0.78 11.93 -17.51
C ILE A 195 -1.61 13.02 -16.83
N TRP A 196 -1.64 13.01 -15.49
CA TRP A 196 -2.27 14.02 -14.65
C TRP A 196 -1.73 13.97 -13.23
N LYS A 197 -1.96 15.03 -12.46
CA LYS A 197 -1.69 15.10 -11.02
C LYS A 197 -2.75 15.88 -10.30
N PHE A 198 -2.95 15.58 -9.02
CA PHE A 198 -3.87 16.25 -8.10
C PHE A 198 -3.10 16.60 -6.82
N ASP A 199 -2.93 17.89 -6.57
CA ASP A 199 -2.25 18.41 -5.40
C ASP A 199 -3.25 18.55 -4.25
N THR A 200 -3.11 17.72 -3.20
CA THR A 200 -4.06 17.74 -2.07
C THR A 200 -3.91 18.98 -1.20
N ILE A 201 -2.76 19.65 -1.21
CA ILE A 201 -2.55 20.89 -0.46
C ILE A 201 -3.34 22.02 -1.12
N GLU A 202 -3.22 22.19 -2.42
CA GLU A 202 -3.88 23.27 -3.16
C GLU A 202 -5.38 23.01 -3.37
N GLU A 203 -5.76 21.76 -3.65
CA GLU A 203 -7.14 21.43 -4.07
C GLU A 203 -8.11 21.21 -2.89
N VAL A 204 -7.62 20.65 -1.76
CA VAL A 204 -8.46 20.30 -0.61
C VAL A 204 -7.95 20.86 0.72
N GLY A 205 -6.92 21.73 0.69
CA GLY A 205 -6.41 22.44 1.87
C GLY A 205 -5.69 21.52 2.87
N ASN A 206 -5.12 20.43 2.41
CA ASN A 206 -4.42 19.45 3.24
C ASN A 206 -3.15 20.04 3.89
N HIS A 207 -2.83 19.57 5.10
CA HIS A 207 -1.57 19.84 5.78
C HIS A 207 -0.92 18.49 6.16
N PRO A 208 -0.12 17.88 5.26
CA PRO A 208 0.47 16.59 5.54
C PRO A 208 1.45 16.68 6.71
N HIS A 209 1.46 15.66 7.58
CA HIS A 209 2.38 15.60 8.70
C HIS A 209 3.49 14.58 8.41
N ASN A 210 4.74 14.98 8.60
CA ASN A 210 5.96 14.25 8.35
C ASN A 210 6.13 13.76 6.90
N MET A 211 5.17 13.03 6.37
CA MET A 211 5.20 12.49 5.02
C MET A 211 3.80 12.14 4.51
N ALA A 212 3.59 12.29 3.23
CA ALA A 212 2.45 11.71 2.54
C ALA A 212 2.84 10.31 2.05
N ASN A 213 2.18 9.26 2.57
CA ASN A 213 2.56 7.87 2.36
C ASN A 213 1.44 6.95 1.90
N SER A 214 0.25 7.49 1.67
CA SER A 214 -0.91 6.68 1.27
C SER A 214 -0.62 5.87 0.01
N SER A 215 -0.76 4.56 0.09
CA SER A 215 -0.70 3.67 -1.09
C SER A 215 -2.07 3.61 -1.73
N PRO A 216 -2.22 4.06 -3.01
CA PRO A 216 -3.51 4.14 -3.67
C PRO A 216 -4.21 2.78 -3.81
N VAL A 217 -5.54 2.79 -3.91
CA VAL A 217 -6.35 1.63 -4.28
C VAL A 217 -7.43 2.03 -5.27
N ILE A 218 -7.79 1.14 -6.19
CA ILE A 218 -8.77 1.38 -7.25
C ILE A 218 -9.97 0.46 -7.08
N TYR A 219 -11.16 1.02 -7.34
CA TYR A 219 -12.38 0.27 -7.59
C TYR A 219 -13.22 0.95 -8.68
N GLY A 220 -13.50 0.23 -9.76
CA GLY A 220 -14.16 0.80 -10.93
C GLY A 220 -13.38 1.95 -11.53
N ASP A 221 -14.00 3.11 -11.68
CA ASP A 221 -13.34 4.33 -12.16
C ASP A 221 -12.77 5.21 -11.04
N LEU A 222 -12.85 4.77 -9.78
CA LEU A 222 -12.39 5.55 -8.63
C LEU A 222 -11.03 5.07 -8.13
N ILE A 223 -10.20 6.03 -7.73
CA ILE A 223 -8.96 5.83 -7.00
C ILE A 223 -9.05 6.53 -5.65
N PHE A 224 -8.64 5.85 -4.58
CA PHE A 224 -8.78 6.30 -3.21
C PHE A 224 -7.41 6.47 -2.57
N ILE A 225 -7.25 7.54 -1.81
CA ILE A 225 -6.07 7.79 -0.97
C ILE A 225 -6.47 8.44 0.36
N SER A 226 -5.64 8.25 1.38
CA SER A 226 -5.57 9.12 2.57
C SER A 226 -4.79 10.39 2.23
N THR A 227 -5.15 11.51 2.81
CA THR A 227 -4.47 12.80 2.55
C THR A 227 -3.22 13.01 3.41
N SER A 228 -3.02 12.18 4.45
CA SER A 228 -1.96 12.35 5.46
C SER A 228 -2.06 13.67 6.25
N ASN A 229 -3.26 14.29 6.30
CA ASN A 229 -3.51 15.49 7.11
C ASN A 229 -3.15 15.26 8.58
N GLY A 230 -2.53 16.22 9.23
CA GLY A 230 -2.08 16.04 10.61
C GLY A 230 -1.77 17.33 11.36
N GLN A 231 -0.96 17.19 12.39
CA GLN A 231 -0.53 18.28 13.28
C GLN A 231 0.55 19.15 12.64
N ASP A 232 0.76 20.33 13.23
CA ASP A 232 1.91 21.19 12.93
C ASP A 232 3.19 20.71 13.67
N GLU A 233 4.29 21.43 13.52
CA GLU A 233 5.57 21.10 14.14
C GLU A 233 5.51 21.12 15.68
N SER A 234 4.54 21.81 16.29
CA SER A 234 4.38 21.83 17.76
C SER A 234 3.79 20.53 18.30
N HIS A 235 3.22 19.65 17.45
CA HIS A 235 2.47 18.44 17.82
C HIS A 235 1.29 18.74 18.78
N VAL A 236 0.68 19.91 18.61
CA VAL A 236 -0.48 20.37 19.40
C VAL A 236 -1.64 20.82 18.53
N ASN A 237 -1.33 21.56 17.45
CA ASN A 237 -2.37 22.18 16.62
C ASN A 237 -2.62 21.39 15.35
N ILE A 238 -3.87 21.41 14.89
CA ILE A 238 -4.27 20.91 13.58
C ILE A 238 -4.49 22.11 12.65
N PRO A 239 -3.54 22.43 11.75
CA PRO A 239 -3.66 23.61 10.88
C PRO A 239 -4.86 23.55 9.95
N SER A 240 -5.20 22.35 9.47
CA SER A 240 -6.26 22.10 8.50
C SER A 240 -7.35 21.16 9.04
N PRO A 241 -8.12 21.55 10.07
CA PRO A 241 -9.09 20.63 10.69
C PRO A 241 -10.30 20.31 9.78
N LYS A 242 -10.47 21.07 8.69
CA LYS A 242 -11.54 20.84 7.69
C LYS A 242 -11.07 20.05 6.47
N ALA A 243 -9.77 19.83 6.32
CA ALA A 243 -9.25 19.05 5.21
C ALA A 243 -9.72 17.59 5.31
N PRO A 244 -10.02 16.95 4.18
CA PRO A 244 -10.51 15.57 4.19
C PRO A 244 -9.46 14.59 4.72
N SER A 245 -9.92 13.52 5.36
CA SER A 245 -9.09 12.37 5.75
C SER A 245 -8.83 11.44 4.57
N MET A 246 -9.86 11.20 3.77
CA MET A 246 -9.82 10.35 2.57
C MET A 246 -10.54 11.04 1.43
N ILE A 247 -10.00 10.87 0.23
CA ILE A 247 -10.59 11.36 -1.02
C ILE A 247 -10.69 10.23 -2.05
N ALA A 248 -11.66 10.35 -2.94
CA ALA A 248 -11.77 9.53 -4.14
C ALA A 248 -11.78 10.42 -5.38
N LEU A 249 -10.90 10.08 -6.32
CA LEU A 249 -10.82 10.77 -7.62
C LEU A 249 -11.24 9.81 -8.74
N ASN A 250 -11.65 10.37 -9.86
CA ASN A 250 -11.76 9.59 -11.08
C ASN A 250 -10.35 9.28 -11.61
N LYS A 251 -9.99 8.00 -11.64
CA LYS A 251 -8.64 7.53 -12.01
C LYS A 251 -8.20 7.92 -13.42
N ASN A 252 -9.17 8.18 -14.33
CA ASN A 252 -8.87 8.51 -15.71
C ASN A 252 -8.61 10.01 -15.92
N THR A 253 -9.20 10.87 -15.09
CA THR A 253 -9.15 12.32 -15.25
C THR A 253 -8.47 13.08 -14.13
N GLY A 254 -8.18 12.42 -12.98
CA GLY A 254 -7.65 13.06 -11.79
C GLY A 254 -8.63 14.00 -11.07
N LYS A 255 -9.91 14.03 -11.46
CA LYS A 255 -10.91 14.91 -10.85
C LYS A 255 -11.47 14.32 -9.56
N LEU A 256 -11.60 15.16 -8.53
CA LEU A 256 -12.23 14.83 -7.27
C LEU A 256 -13.71 14.41 -7.50
N VAL A 257 -14.11 13.28 -6.92
CA VAL A 257 -15.47 12.76 -6.98
C VAL A 257 -16.18 12.93 -5.64
N TRP A 258 -15.51 12.54 -4.56
CA TRP A 258 -15.98 12.76 -3.19
C TRP A 258 -14.81 12.84 -2.21
N GLU A 259 -15.10 13.45 -1.08
CA GLU A 259 -14.18 13.58 0.05
C GLU A 259 -14.91 13.35 1.37
N VAL A 260 -14.20 12.91 2.40
CA VAL A 260 -14.76 12.70 3.74
C VAL A 260 -13.83 13.23 4.82
N ASN A 261 -14.43 13.87 5.83
CA ASN A 261 -13.76 14.31 7.04
C ASN A 261 -14.65 14.03 8.24
N ASN A 262 -14.33 12.98 9.00
CA ASN A 262 -15.01 12.63 10.24
C ASN A 262 -14.10 12.84 11.47
N VAL A 263 -12.85 13.17 11.25
CA VAL A 263 -11.83 13.34 12.30
C VAL A 263 -11.81 14.78 12.81
N ASN A 264 -11.95 15.76 11.92
CA ASN A 264 -11.90 17.20 12.21
C ASN A 264 -10.58 17.57 12.94
N ASP A 265 -10.71 18.09 14.16
CA ASP A 265 -9.60 18.47 15.05
C ASP A 265 -9.11 17.33 15.97
N LYS A 266 -9.57 16.11 15.75
CA LYS A 266 -9.22 14.94 16.56
C LYS A 266 -8.15 14.07 15.89
N ILE A 267 -7.03 14.65 15.51
CA ILE A 267 -5.88 13.92 14.98
C ILE A 267 -4.80 13.88 16.07
N LEU A 268 -4.36 12.67 16.44
CA LEU A 268 -3.33 12.50 17.47
C LEU A 268 -1.95 12.94 16.99
N HIS A 269 -1.61 12.65 15.74
CA HIS A 269 -0.36 13.04 15.12
C HIS A 269 -0.54 13.24 13.61
N GLY A 270 -0.80 12.18 12.86
CA GLY A 270 -1.08 12.21 11.42
C GLY A 270 -2.11 11.17 11.00
N GLN A 271 -2.32 11.05 9.68
CA GLN A 271 -3.24 10.09 9.11
C GLN A 271 -2.52 9.28 8.01
N TRP A 272 -1.91 8.16 8.40
CA TRP A 272 -0.99 7.41 7.54
C TRP A 272 -1.50 6.05 7.09
N SER A 273 -2.67 5.61 7.57
CA SER A 273 -3.33 4.40 7.09
C SER A 273 -3.70 4.55 5.61
N SER A 274 -3.45 3.52 4.81
CA SER A 274 -3.91 3.47 3.43
C SER A 274 -5.30 2.84 3.36
N PRO A 275 -6.18 3.24 2.42
CA PRO A 275 -7.49 2.63 2.28
C PRO A 275 -7.40 1.20 1.72
N ALA A 276 -8.32 0.34 2.18
CA ALA A 276 -8.66 -0.94 1.57
C ALA A 276 -10.05 -0.87 0.95
N VAL A 277 -10.28 -1.59 -0.15
CA VAL A 277 -11.59 -1.63 -0.81
C VAL A 277 -12.02 -3.06 -1.05
N GLY A 278 -13.24 -3.40 -0.61
CA GLY A 278 -13.77 -4.74 -0.77
C GLY A 278 -15.29 -4.80 -0.66
N LYS A 279 -15.87 -5.89 -1.13
CA LYS A 279 -17.29 -6.17 -0.94
C LYS A 279 -17.53 -6.72 0.46
N ILE A 280 -18.41 -6.07 1.20
CA ILE A 280 -18.81 -6.46 2.55
C ILE A 280 -20.35 -6.52 2.57
N GLY A 281 -20.91 -7.72 2.73
CA GLY A 281 -22.32 -7.95 2.46
C GLY A 281 -22.62 -7.64 1.00
N ASP A 282 -23.61 -6.79 0.75
CA ASP A 282 -24.02 -6.40 -0.60
C ASP A 282 -23.40 -5.07 -1.08
N VAL A 283 -22.55 -4.43 -0.24
CA VAL A 283 -21.99 -3.10 -0.53
C VAL A 283 -20.49 -3.18 -0.67
N VAL A 284 -19.94 -2.53 -1.71
CA VAL A 284 -18.50 -2.29 -1.81
C VAL A 284 -18.14 -1.11 -0.92
N GLN A 285 -17.22 -1.34 -0.01
CA GLN A 285 -16.80 -0.37 0.99
C GLN A 285 -15.34 0.02 0.81
N ALA A 286 -15.04 1.31 0.96
CA ALA A 286 -13.70 1.81 1.23
C ALA A 286 -13.55 1.92 2.74
N VAL A 287 -12.52 1.28 3.29
CA VAL A 287 -12.26 1.22 4.74
C VAL A 287 -10.91 1.81 5.03
N MET A 288 -10.82 2.65 6.06
CA MET A 288 -9.58 3.30 6.47
C MET A 288 -9.50 3.41 7.99
N GLY A 289 -8.29 3.28 8.53
CA GLY A 289 -7.95 3.71 9.88
C GLY A 289 -7.61 5.20 9.90
N GLU A 290 -7.94 5.90 10.96
CA GLU A 290 -7.79 7.36 11.01
C GLU A 290 -7.01 7.83 12.24
N GLY A 291 -6.53 9.07 12.20
CA GLY A 291 -5.66 9.67 13.21
C GLY A 291 -6.31 9.92 14.57
N ASP A 292 -7.61 9.72 14.71
CA ASP A 292 -8.34 9.75 15.98
C ASP A 292 -8.44 8.38 16.66
N GLY A 293 -7.91 7.35 16.03
CA GLY A 293 -7.96 5.97 16.50
C GLY A 293 -9.24 5.23 16.14
N TRP A 294 -10.03 5.77 15.24
CA TRP A 294 -11.20 5.11 14.69
C TRP A 294 -10.90 4.41 13.36
N VAL A 295 -11.67 3.38 13.08
CA VAL A 295 -11.77 2.76 11.75
C VAL A 295 -13.15 3.04 11.20
N ARG A 296 -13.21 3.49 9.95
CA ARG A 296 -14.47 3.84 9.30
C ARG A 296 -14.62 3.15 7.96
N GLY A 297 -15.86 2.70 7.68
CA GLY A 297 -16.24 2.12 6.40
C GLY A 297 -17.22 3.03 5.68
N TYR A 298 -16.91 3.29 4.42
CA TYR A 298 -17.67 4.17 3.54
C TYR A 298 -18.17 3.39 2.32
N GLU A 299 -19.34 3.75 1.80
CA GLU A 299 -19.78 3.27 0.50
C GLU A 299 -18.79 3.77 -0.58
N ALA A 300 -18.13 2.87 -1.27
CA ALA A 300 -17.01 3.23 -2.13
C ALA A 300 -17.38 4.21 -3.26
N LEU A 301 -18.59 4.14 -3.80
CA LEU A 301 -19.01 4.99 -4.92
C LEU A 301 -19.40 6.41 -4.50
N THR A 302 -19.81 6.63 -3.24
CA THR A 302 -20.44 7.90 -2.80
C THR A 302 -19.74 8.59 -1.64
N GLY A 303 -18.82 7.88 -0.93
CA GLY A 303 -18.24 8.40 0.30
C GLY A 303 -19.18 8.41 1.51
N LYS A 304 -20.39 7.86 1.38
CA LYS A 304 -21.35 7.81 2.48
C LYS A 304 -20.80 6.95 3.62
N LEU A 305 -20.70 7.51 4.82
CA LEU A 305 -20.31 6.78 6.02
C LEU A 305 -21.35 5.68 6.31
N LEU A 306 -20.88 4.44 6.43
CA LEU A 306 -21.72 3.27 6.71
C LEU A 306 -21.60 2.87 8.18
N TRP A 307 -20.39 2.84 8.70
CA TRP A 307 -20.11 2.50 10.10
C TRP A 307 -18.81 3.14 10.58
N SER A 308 -18.67 3.24 11.88
CA SER A 308 -17.46 3.65 12.58
C SER A 308 -17.21 2.78 13.80
N PHE A 309 -15.94 2.53 14.13
CA PHE A 309 -15.51 1.70 15.26
C PHE A 309 -14.31 2.36 15.94
N ASP A 310 -14.43 2.69 17.25
CA ASP A 310 -13.33 3.16 18.08
C ASP A 310 -12.45 1.97 18.49
N THR A 311 -11.18 1.99 18.09
CA THR A 311 -10.23 0.91 18.41
C THR A 311 -9.56 1.10 19.78
N ASN A 312 -9.87 2.19 20.48
CA ASN A 312 -9.30 2.46 21.79
C ASN A 312 -10.22 1.98 22.93
N PRO A 313 -9.63 1.52 24.04
CA PRO A 313 -10.40 1.21 25.24
C PRO A 313 -11.21 2.42 25.75
N LYS A 314 -12.36 2.16 26.39
CA LYS A 314 -13.25 3.21 26.91
C LYS A 314 -12.59 4.13 27.94
N GLU A 315 -11.67 3.60 28.71
CA GLU A 315 -10.89 4.30 29.73
C GLU A 315 -9.75 5.16 29.15
N SER A 316 -9.50 5.07 27.85
CA SER A 316 -8.48 5.88 27.19
C SER A 316 -8.83 7.36 27.26
N VAL A 317 -7.84 8.19 27.56
CA VAL A 317 -7.97 9.63 27.75
C VAL A 317 -7.31 10.37 26.59
N TRP A 318 -8.09 11.23 25.91
CA TRP A 318 -7.59 12.09 24.84
C TRP A 318 -6.65 13.17 25.35
N PRO A 319 -5.51 13.43 24.69
CA PRO A 319 -4.84 12.60 23.69
C PRO A 319 -3.92 11.54 24.32
N LYS A 320 -3.67 11.60 25.62
CA LYS A 320 -2.54 11.00 26.36
C LYS A 320 -2.40 9.49 26.24
N THR A 321 -3.53 8.77 26.23
CA THR A 321 -3.52 7.30 26.24
C THR A 321 -4.30 6.71 25.07
N ARG A 322 -4.59 7.53 24.05
CA ARG A 322 -5.22 7.07 22.83
C ARG A 322 -4.16 6.67 21.81
N ASN A 323 -4.47 5.63 21.06
CA ASN A 323 -3.73 5.21 19.88
C ASN A 323 -4.42 5.73 18.62
N GLU A 324 -3.68 6.04 17.61
CA GLU A 324 -4.15 6.25 16.25
C GLU A 324 -4.09 4.94 15.45
N VAL A 325 -4.64 4.92 14.24
CA VAL A 325 -4.56 3.78 13.36
C VAL A 325 -3.67 4.12 12.17
N ILE A 326 -2.42 3.63 12.20
CA ILE A 326 -1.44 3.77 11.12
C ILE A 326 -1.54 2.57 10.17
N ALA A 327 -1.75 1.38 10.73
CA ALA A 327 -1.89 0.15 9.98
C ALA A 327 -2.99 0.23 8.92
N THR A 328 -2.78 -0.44 7.80
CA THR A 328 -3.82 -0.55 6.75
C THR A 328 -4.77 -1.70 7.08
N PRO A 329 -6.10 -1.49 6.98
CA PRO A 329 -7.08 -2.54 7.23
C PRO A 329 -7.01 -3.63 6.17
N VAL A 330 -7.32 -4.88 6.58
CA VAL A 330 -7.55 -6.01 5.67
C VAL A 330 -9.03 -6.34 5.67
N ILE A 331 -9.62 -6.46 4.48
CA ILE A 331 -11.01 -6.91 4.31
C ILE A 331 -11.01 -8.39 3.95
N TRP A 332 -11.58 -9.21 4.82
CA TRP A 332 -11.71 -10.64 4.56
C TRP A 332 -12.98 -11.21 5.20
N ASP A 333 -13.72 -12.03 4.46
CA ASP A 333 -14.95 -12.70 4.91
C ASP A 333 -15.96 -11.76 5.60
N ASN A 334 -16.28 -10.62 4.96
CA ASN A 334 -17.17 -9.57 5.46
C ASN A 334 -16.72 -8.90 6.78
N LYS A 335 -15.47 -9.07 7.13
CA LYS A 335 -14.86 -8.50 8.34
C LYS A 335 -13.68 -7.60 7.97
N VAL A 336 -13.33 -6.74 8.90
CA VAL A 336 -12.16 -5.89 8.83
C VAL A 336 -11.22 -6.29 9.96
N TYR A 337 -9.96 -6.55 9.60
CA TYR A 337 -8.89 -6.85 10.55
C TYR A 337 -7.93 -5.68 10.59
N ILE A 338 -7.65 -5.18 11.78
CA ILE A 338 -6.87 -3.97 11.97
C ILE A 338 -6.17 -3.98 13.34
N ALA A 339 -5.00 -3.35 13.43
CA ALA A 339 -4.36 -3.02 14.70
C ALA A 339 -4.16 -1.51 14.80
N ASN A 340 -4.10 -1.01 16.02
CA ASN A 340 -3.77 0.37 16.32
C ASN A 340 -2.39 0.48 17.00
N GLY A 341 -1.96 1.69 17.22
CA GLY A 341 -0.76 2.04 17.95
C GLY A 341 -0.41 3.50 17.68
N GLN A 342 0.46 4.06 18.49
CA GLN A 342 1.04 5.36 18.19
C GLN A 342 2.18 5.17 17.18
N ASP A 343 2.56 6.26 16.50
CA ASP A 343 3.74 6.25 15.66
C ASP A 343 5.03 6.02 16.50
N PRO A 344 6.14 5.66 15.86
CA PRO A 344 7.39 5.33 16.55
C PRO A 344 7.96 6.46 17.43
N GLU A 345 7.64 7.71 17.18
CA GLU A 345 8.13 8.84 17.95
C GLU A 345 7.51 8.94 19.36
N HIS A 346 6.32 8.32 19.55
CA HIS A 346 5.57 8.38 20.81
C HIS A 346 5.85 7.23 21.78
N GLY A 347 6.89 6.44 21.54
CA GLY A 347 7.32 5.37 22.43
C GLY A 347 6.55 4.05 22.21
N GLU A 348 6.77 3.08 23.11
CA GLU A 348 6.10 1.78 23.06
C GLU A 348 4.76 1.84 23.77
N GLY A 349 3.70 2.01 23.03
CA GLY A 349 2.33 1.90 23.55
C GLY A 349 1.79 0.48 23.51
N VAL A 350 0.79 0.19 24.35
CA VAL A 350 -0.03 -1.02 24.21
C VAL A 350 -0.89 -0.84 22.97
N GLY A 351 -0.73 -1.72 21.98
CA GLY A 351 -1.57 -1.79 20.81
C GLY A 351 -2.80 -2.68 21.05
N HIS A 352 -3.74 -2.60 20.14
CA HIS A 352 -4.93 -3.44 20.12
C HIS A 352 -5.20 -3.90 18.70
N ALA A 353 -5.45 -5.20 18.52
CA ALA A 353 -5.89 -5.74 17.23
C ALA A 353 -7.34 -6.23 17.33
N TYR A 354 -8.09 -6.00 16.26
CA TYR A 354 -9.51 -6.32 16.18
C TYR A 354 -9.87 -7.07 14.91
N CYS A 355 -10.87 -7.92 15.03
CA CYS A 355 -11.71 -8.35 13.94
C CYS A 355 -13.08 -7.68 14.10
N ILE A 356 -13.49 -6.88 13.13
CA ILE A 356 -14.70 -6.07 13.14
C ILE A 356 -15.72 -6.64 12.16
N ASP A 357 -16.96 -6.85 12.59
CA ASP A 357 -18.10 -7.18 11.73
C ASP A 357 -18.55 -5.93 10.96
N ALA A 358 -17.99 -5.73 9.78
CA ALA A 358 -18.24 -4.57 8.94
C ALA A 358 -19.57 -4.62 8.16
N THR A 359 -20.42 -5.64 8.40
CA THR A 359 -21.80 -5.67 7.90
C THR A 359 -22.74 -4.77 8.68
N LYS A 360 -22.37 -4.41 9.92
CA LYS A 360 -23.13 -3.51 10.79
C LYS A 360 -23.12 -2.06 10.31
N ARG A 361 -23.96 -1.21 10.90
CA ARG A 361 -24.14 0.18 10.49
C ARG A 361 -24.18 1.14 11.69
N GLY A 362 -23.73 2.39 11.48
CA GLY A 362 -23.64 3.43 12.50
C GLY A 362 -22.41 3.29 13.38
N ASP A 363 -22.44 3.81 14.60
CA ASP A 363 -21.39 3.56 15.59
C ASP A 363 -21.52 2.15 16.14
N ILE A 364 -20.59 1.28 15.72
CA ILE A 364 -20.58 -0.14 16.07
C ILE A 364 -19.55 -0.48 17.15
N THR A 365 -18.98 0.51 17.82
CA THR A 365 -17.94 0.31 18.86
C THR A 365 -18.38 -0.68 19.93
N LYS A 366 -19.67 -0.64 20.33
CA LYS A 366 -20.17 -1.46 21.43
C LYS A 366 -20.28 -2.95 21.10
N ASP A 367 -20.57 -3.28 19.85
CA ASP A 367 -20.97 -4.64 19.45
C ASP A 367 -20.37 -5.10 18.11
N GLY A 368 -19.53 -4.27 17.48
CA GLY A 368 -18.88 -4.56 16.21
C GLY A 368 -17.69 -5.49 16.30
N ALA A 369 -17.00 -5.56 17.43
CA ALA A 369 -15.89 -6.46 17.61
C ALA A 369 -16.35 -7.93 17.63
N VAL A 370 -15.85 -8.73 16.69
CA VAL A 370 -15.95 -10.20 16.73
C VAL A 370 -15.00 -10.73 17.79
N TRP A 371 -13.80 -10.19 17.83
CA TRP A 371 -12.81 -10.42 18.86
C TRP A 371 -11.85 -9.23 18.99
N HIS A 372 -11.18 -9.15 20.13
CA HIS A 372 -10.17 -8.19 20.49
C HIS A 372 -8.94 -8.92 21.02
N PHE A 373 -7.75 -8.56 20.51
CA PHE A 373 -6.46 -9.06 20.99
C PHE A 373 -5.65 -7.88 21.55
N ASP A 374 -5.35 -7.92 22.84
CA ASP A 374 -4.76 -6.85 23.64
C ASP A 374 -3.29 -7.12 24.04
N LYS A 375 -2.69 -8.17 23.46
CA LYS A 375 -1.28 -8.55 23.73
C LYS A 375 -0.34 -8.07 22.64
N ILE A 376 -0.86 -7.52 21.55
CA ILE A 376 -0.06 -6.88 20.51
C ILE A 376 0.44 -5.53 21.03
N ARG A 377 1.62 -5.15 20.64
CA ARG A 377 2.09 -3.78 20.83
C ARG A 377 1.65 -2.92 19.64
N ARG A 378 2.02 -1.64 19.62
CA ARG A 378 1.70 -0.79 18.46
C ARG A 378 2.08 -1.48 17.15
N SER A 379 1.24 -1.35 16.15
CA SER A 379 1.52 -1.91 14.83
C SER A 379 1.25 -0.87 13.75
N VAL A 380 2.20 -0.75 12.83
CA VAL A 380 2.07 0.00 11.58
C VAL A 380 1.87 -0.95 10.40
N SER A 381 1.92 -2.25 10.65
CA SER A 381 1.88 -3.32 9.66
C SER A 381 0.46 -3.70 9.27
N THR A 382 0.31 -4.30 8.11
CA THR A 382 -0.92 -4.93 7.61
C THR A 382 -0.86 -6.44 7.88
N GLY A 383 -1.96 -7.03 8.32
CA GLY A 383 -2.03 -8.47 8.55
C GLY A 383 -2.16 -9.28 7.27
N ALA A 384 -1.80 -10.58 7.32
CA ALA A 384 -2.04 -11.54 6.26
C ALA A 384 -2.93 -12.67 6.76
N ILE A 385 -4.02 -12.96 6.05
CA ILE A 385 -4.99 -14.00 6.43
C ILE A 385 -4.92 -15.14 5.44
N HIS A 386 -4.55 -16.33 5.92
CA HIS A 386 -4.43 -17.53 5.10
C HIS A 386 -4.87 -18.76 5.90
N ASP A 387 -5.70 -19.61 5.30
CA ASP A 387 -6.22 -20.87 5.90
C ASP A 387 -6.77 -20.70 7.33
N GLY A 388 -7.50 -19.56 7.56
CA GLY A 388 -8.11 -19.26 8.85
C GLY A 388 -7.12 -18.80 9.92
N LEU A 389 -5.88 -18.50 9.55
CA LEU A 389 -4.85 -17.94 10.41
C LEU A 389 -4.56 -16.48 9.99
N LEU A 390 -4.36 -15.61 10.98
CA LEU A 390 -3.94 -14.23 10.80
C LEU A 390 -2.50 -14.09 11.29
N TYR A 391 -1.62 -13.63 10.42
CA TYR A 391 -0.23 -13.29 10.73
C TYR A 391 -0.13 -11.79 10.85
N TYR A 392 0.10 -11.29 12.06
CA TYR A 392 0.10 -9.86 12.34
C TYR A 392 1.41 -9.43 13.01
N PRO A 393 2.26 -8.64 12.32
CA PRO A 393 3.47 -8.09 12.93
C PRO A 393 3.14 -6.90 13.84
N ASP A 394 3.94 -6.70 14.89
CA ASP A 394 3.98 -5.45 15.64
C ASP A 394 5.34 -4.76 15.52
N PHE A 395 5.37 -3.49 15.87
CA PHE A 395 6.56 -2.66 15.72
C PHE A 395 7.69 -3.04 16.71
N SER A 396 7.37 -3.72 17.80
CA SER A 396 8.37 -4.17 18.79
C SER A 396 9.11 -5.43 18.35
N GLY A 397 8.84 -5.94 17.15
CA GLY A 397 9.57 -7.07 16.57
C GLY A 397 8.84 -8.41 16.65
N PHE A 398 7.59 -8.45 17.12
CA PHE A 398 6.87 -9.72 17.20
C PHE A 398 5.95 -9.95 16.01
N LEU A 399 6.02 -11.15 15.44
CA LEU A 399 5.02 -11.69 14.54
C LEU A 399 4.07 -12.59 15.34
N HIS A 400 2.81 -12.19 15.41
CA HIS A 400 1.75 -12.97 16.06
C HIS A 400 1.02 -13.82 15.03
N CYS A 401 0.81 -15.11 15.34
CA CYS A 401 -0.10 -15.98 14.61
C CYS A 401 -1.37 -16.19 15.43
N LEU A 402 -2.48 -15.67 14.93
CA LEU A 402 -3.77 -15.76 15.57
C LEU A 402 -4.71 -16.67 14.76
N ASP A 403 -5.61 -17.35 15.44
CA ASP A 403 -6.78 -17.93 14.80
C ASP A 403 -7.70 -16.78 14.34
N ALA A 404 -7.86 -16.61 13.03
CA ALA A 404 -8.55 -15.47 12.44
C ALA A 404 -10.03 -15.35 12.87
N LYS A 405 -10.66 -16.47 13.23
CA LYS A 405 -12.06 -16.50 13.65
C LYS A 405 -12.26 -16.10 15.12
N THR A 406 -11.30 -16.42 15.99
CA THR A 406 -11.46 -16.29 17.44
C THR A 406 -10.51 -15.27 18.07
N GLY A 407 -9.47 -14.81 17.37
CA GLY A 407 -8.42 -13.94 17.90
C GLY A 407 -7.48 -14.66 18.87
N LYS A 408 -7.62 -15.98 19.04
CA LYS A 408 -6.73 -16.73 19.94
C LYS A 408 -5.33 -16.79 19.35
N GLU A 409 -4.35 -16.35 20.13
CA GLU A 409 -2.93 -16.52 19.78
C GLU A 409 -2.54 -18.00 19.84
N LEU A 410 -1.89 -18.46 18.78
CA LEU A 410 -1.38 -19.81 18.65
C LEU A 410 0.13 -19.86 18.93
N TRP A 411 0.85 -18.88 18.39
CA TRP A 411 2.27 -18.69 18.62
C TRP A 411 2.69 -17.26 18.25
N GLN A 412 3.86 -16.87 18.72
CA GLN A 412 4.55 -15.66 18.32
C GLN A 412 6.02 -15.97 17.94
N HIS A 413 6.60 -15.14 17.08
CA HIS A 413 8.00 -15.18 16.68
C HIS A 413 8.62 -13.81 16.92
N ASP A 414 9.76 -13.79 17.61
CA ASP A 414 10.54 -12.60 17.90
C ASP A 414 11.61 -12.45 16.81
N MET A 415 11.59 -11.30 16.12
CA MET A 415 12.58 -10.90 15.11
C MET A 415 13.78 -10.18 15.73
N PHE A 416 13.71 -9.84 17.03
CA PHE A 416 14.72 -9.08 17.78
C PHE A 416 15.00 -7.66 17.27
N ALA A 417 14.28 -7.19 16.26
CA ALA A 417 14.37 -5.86 15.68
C ALA A 417 12.98 -5.33 15.27
N ALA A 418 12.85 -4.01 15.12
CA ALA A 418 11.58 -3.39 14.76
C ALA A 418 11.08 -3.84 13.38
N ILE A 419 9.75 -4.05 13.28
CA ILE A 419 9.11 -4.45 12.03
C ILE A 419 8.31 -3.26 11.48
N TRP A 420 8.76 -2.72 10.36
CA TRP A 420 8.10 -1.65 9.61
C TRP A 420 7.21 -2.18 8.49
N GLY A 421 7.63 -3.27 7.88
CA GLY A 421 6.91 -3.94 6.81
C GLY A 421 5.76 -4.80 7.31
N SER A 422 5.14 -5.51 6.39
CA SER A 422 4.05 -6.44 6.68
C SER A 422 4.46 -7.88 6.39
N ALA A 423 3.81 -8.84 7.02
CA ALA A 423 3.95 -10.23 6.68
C ALA A 423 3.25 -10.52 5.35
N VAL A 424 3.85 -11.36 4.50
CA VAL A 424 3.20 -11.89 3.30
C VAL A 424 3.21 -13.42 3.33
N VAL A 425 2.09 -14.04 2.98
CA VAL A 425 2.00 -15.50 2.88
C VAL A 425 2.10 -15.92 1.42
N ILE A 426 3.11 -16.76 1.11
CA ILE A 426 3.37 -17.27 -0.25
C ILE A 426 3.61 -18.77 -0.16
N ASP A 427 2.85 -19.57 -0.91
CA ASP A 427 3.01 -21.03 -0.95
C ASP A 427 3.10 -21.66 0.46
N ASN A 428 2.15 -21.31 1.33
CA ASN A 428 2.10 -21.75 2.72
C ASN A 428 3.36 -21.41 3.55
N LYS A 429 4.02 -20.31 3.23
CA LYS A 429 5.15 -19.76 4.00
C LYS A 429 4.93 -18.29 4.27
N VAL A 430 5.26 -17.86 5.48
CA VAL A 430 5.23 -16.46 5.90
C VAL A 430 6.61 -15.87 5.71
N TYR A 431 6.68 -14.75 4.98
CA TYR A 431 7.91 -13.97 4.79
C TYR A 431 7.76 -12.64 5.51
N LEU A 432 8.76 -12.21 6.24
CA LEU A 432 8.74 -10.98 7.02
C LEU A 432 10.16 -10.41 7.13
N GLY A 433 10.32 -9.11 6.87
CA GLY A 433 11.59 -8.38 7.05
C GLY A 433 11.58 -7.50 8.28
N ASP A 434 12.77 -7.13 8.80
CA ASP A 434 12.96 -6.27 9.95
C ASP A 434 14.00 -5.15 9.73
N GLU A 435 14.20 -4.32 10.75
CA GLU A 435 15.10 -3.15 10.72
C GLU A 435 16.58 -3.54 10.73
N ASP A 436 16.98 -4.69 11.27
CA ASP A 436 18.35 -5.20 11.22
C ASP A 436 18.70 -5.84 9.86
N GLY A 437 17.69 -6.00 9.00
CA GLY A 437 17.84 -6.49 7.64
C GLY A 437 17.61 -7.99 7.51
N ASP A 438 17.12 -8.64 8.54
CA ASP A 438 16.80 -10.05 8.50
C ASP A 438 15.43 -10.28 7.83
N VAL A 439 15.35 -11.32 7.03
CA VAL A 439 14.10 -11.83 6.46
C VAL A 439 13.85 -13.23 7.02
N ALA A 440 12.87 -13.32 7.90
CA ALA A 440 12.41 -14.60 8.42
C ALA A 440 11.42 -15.25 7.45
N ILE A 441 11.57 -16.58 7.31
CA ILE A 441 10.67 -17.44 6.55
C ILE A 441 10.15 -18.52 7.49
N LEU A 442 8.84 -18.49 7.75
CA LEU A 442 8.20 -19.49 8.61
C LEU A 442 7.21 -20.33 7.81
N GLN A 443 6.98 -21.56 8.24
CA GLN A 443 5.89 -22.37 7.74
C GLN A 443 4.56 -21.75 8.19
N ALA A 444 3.68 -21.42 7.26
CA ALA A 444 2.32 -21.05 7.61
C ALA A 444 1.58 -22.24 8.23
N GLY A 445 1.02 -22.06 9.43
CA GLY A 445 0.35 -23.14 10.15
C GLY A 445 0.12 -22.85 11.62
N ARG A 446 -0.55 -23.77 12.30
CA ARG A 446 -0.94 -23.63 13.72
C ARG A 446 0.23 -23.85 14.70
N GLU A 447 1.35 -24.37 14.22
CA GLU A 447 2.57 -24.58 15.01
C GLU A 447 3.70 -23.72 14.45
N LYS A 448 4.48 -23.08 15.33
CA LYS A 448 5.63 -22.28 14.95
C LYS A 448 6.73 -23.15 14.37
N LYS A 449 7.15 -22.88 13.15
CA LYS A 449 8.28 -23.53 12.51
C LYS A 449 9.05 -22.54 11.65
N LEU A 450 10.23 -22.13 12.13
CA LEU A 450 11.17 -21.34 11.36
C LEU A 450 11.81 -22.22 10.28
N ILE A 451 11.84 -21.75 9.04
CA ILE A 451 12.47 -22.41 7.89
C ILE A 451 13.86 -21.83 7.66
N ALA A 452 13.93 -20.49 7.61
CA ALA A 452 15.19 -19.78 7.40
C ALA A 452 15.08 -18.35 7.94
N GLU A 453 16.23 -17.74 8.20
CA GLU A 453 16.42 -16.35 8.50
C GLU A 453 17.66 -15.88 7.73
N ILE A 454 17.51 -14.82 6.91
CA ILE A 454 18.53 -14.44 5.94
C ILE A 454 18.68 -12.93 5.94
N ASN A 455 19.89 -12.45 6.24
CA ASN A 455 20.19 -11.03 6.27
C ASN A 455 20.39 -10.46 4.86
N MET A 456 19.77 -9.32 4.58
CA MET A 456 19.84 -8.60 3.29
C MET A 456 20.92 -7.52 3.25
N GLY A 457 21.76 -7.44 4.28
CA GLY A 457 22.89 -6.50 4.36
C GLY A 457 22.52 -5.07 4.78
N SER A 458 21.25 -4.75 4.91
CA SER A 458 20.70 -3.48 5.42
C SER A 458 19.23 -3.65 5.74
N SER A 459 18.65 -2.74 6.53
CA SER A 459 17.25 -2.75 6.99
C SER A 459 16.25 -3.07 5.87
N VAL A 460 15.29 -3.94 6.16
CA VAL A 460 14.18 -4.29 5.25
C VAL A 460 12.90 -3.67 5.82
N TYR A 461 12.58 -2.46 5.37
CA TYR A 461 11.37 -1.73 5.78
C TYR A 461 10.14 -2.11 4.97
N SER A 462 10.32 -2.70 3.79
CA SER A 462 9.24 -3.10 2.89
C SER A 462 8.84 -4.57 3.07
N THR A 463 7.64 -4.89 2.62
CA THR A 463 7.16 -6.28 2.56
C THR A 463 7.76 -6.99 1.33
N PRO A 464 8.24 -8.23 1.44
CA PRO A 464 8.62 -9.03 0.27
C PRO A 464 7.45 -9.20 -0.72
N VAL A 465 7.72 -9.05 -2.02
CA VAL A 465 6.70 -9.05 -3.08
C VAL A 465 6.91 -10.23 -4.02
N PRO A 466 5.94 -11.15 -4.12
CA PRO A 466 5.95 -12.23 -5.11
C PRO A 466 5.37 -11.76 -6.44
N ALA A 467 6.09 -11.90 -7.55
CA ALA A 467 5.56 -11.65 -8.88
C ALA A 467 6.27 -12.49 -9.94
N ASN A 468 5.52 -13.03 -10.90
CA ASN A 468 6.01 -13.68 -12.12
C ASN A 468 7.14 -14.72 -11.90
N GLY A 469 7.06 -15.52 -10.81
CA GLY A 469 8.03 -16.54 -10.47
C GLY A 469 9.31 -16.01 -9.80
N ALA A 470 9.30 -14.77 -9.33
CA ALA A 470 10.38 -14.17 -8.55
C ALA A 470 9.86 -13.56 -7.23
N LEU A 471 10.76 -13.45 -6.27
CA LEU A 471 10.54 -12.72 -5.02
C LEU A 471 11.36 -11.42 -5.08
N PHE A 472 10.68 -10.29 -4.93
CA PHE A 472 11.30 -8.97 -4.91
C PHE A 472 11.39 -8.50 -3.46
N ILE A 473 12.60 -8.15 -3.03
CA ILE A 473 12.85 -7.61 -1.68
C ILE A 473 13.64 -6.31 -1.83
N MET A 474 13.20 -5.27 -1.14
CA MET A 474 13.99 -4.06 -0.97
C MET A 474 14.60 -4.03 0.43
N ASN A 475 15.90 -3.78 0.49
CA ASN A 475 16.50 -3.19 1.68
C ASN A 475 16.56 -1.66 1.52
N ARG A 476 17.20 -0.93 2.42
CA ARG A 476 17.21 0.54 2.40
C ARG A 476 17.61 1.14 1.05
N ASN A 477 18.57 0.52 0.35
CA ASN A 477 19.24 1.13 -0.81
C ASN A 477 19.34 0.21 -2.04
N GLN A 478 18.80 -1.01 -1.98
CA GLN A 478 18.85 -1.97 -3.08
C GLN A 478 17.53 -2.69 -3.24
N LEU A 479 17.18 -2.96 -4.49
CA LEU A 479 16.10 -3.83 -4.91
C LEU A 479 16.68 -5.14 -5.45
N PHE A 480 16.25 -6.25 -4.89
CA PHE A 480 16.67 -7.60 -5.27
C PHE A 480 15.55 -8.33 -6.00
N SER A 481 15.88 -9.03 -7.06
CA SER A 481 15.02 -10.05 -7.66
C SER A 481 15.62 -11.42 -7.39
N LEU A 482 14.88 -12.27 -6.69
CA LEU A 482 15.30 -13.58 -6.21
C LEU A 482 14.48 -14.67 -6.90
N ALA A 483 15.14 -15.72 -7.39
CA ALA A 483 14.47 -16.89 -7.94
C ALA A 483 15.36 -18.14 -7.80
N VAL A 484 14.74 -19.30 -7.70
CA VAL A 484 15.46 -20.59 -7.64
C VAL A 484 16.28 -20.79 -8.91
N GLY A 485 17.58 -21.10 -8.76
CA GLY A 485 18.51 -21.25 -9.87
C GLY A 485 18.86 -19.95 -10.60
N GLY A 486 18.48 -18.81 -10.02
CA GLY A 486 18.88 -17.50 -10.52
C GLY A 486 20.41 -17.39 -10.53
N ALA A 487 20.98 -17.21 -11.73
CA ALA A 487 22.37 -16.78 -11.89
C ALA A 487 22.33 -15.32 -12.34
N PRO A 488 23.24 -14.44 -11.84
CA PRO A 488 23.25 -13.04 -12.28
C PRO A 488 23.40 -12.98 -13.79
N ALA A 489 22.56 -12.17 -14.45
CA ALA A 489 22.78 -11.76 -15.82
C ALA A 489 24.22 -11.26 -15.90
N SER A 490 25.03 -11.88 -16.76
CA SER A 490 26.48 -11.69 -16.80
C SER A 490 26.82 -10.20 -16.79
N ALA A 491 27.83 -9.81 -16.03
CA ALA A 491 28.37 -8.45 -15.88
C ALA A 491 28.76 -7.73 -17.20
N LYS A 492 28.49 -8.33 -18.35
CA LYS A 492 28.72 -7.76 -19.69
C LYS A 492 27.80 -6.60 -20.07
N ALA A 493 26.69 -6.37 -19.32
CA ALA A 493 25.82 -5.23 -19.59
C ALA A 493 26.23 -3.94 -18.86
N ALA A 494 26.95 -4.03 -17.74
CA ALA A 494 27.36 -2.88 -16.95
C ALA A 494 28.57 -2.13 -17.54
N GLU A 495 29.42 -2.81 -18.32
CA GLU A 495 30.62 -2.21 -18.96
C GLU A 495 30.29 -1.44 -20.24
N LYS A 496 29.16 -1.68 -20.88
CA LYS A 496 28.73 -0.98 -22.10
C LYS A 496 27.98 0.34 -21.85
N ALA A 497 27.65 0.65 -20.60
CA ALA A 497 26.99 1.91 -20.24
C ALA A 497 27.97 2.96 -19.68
N ALA A 498 29.24 2.61 -19.49
CA ALA A 498 30.29 3.50 -18.96
C ALA A 498 31.33 3.97 -19.98
N ASN A 499 31.14 3.66 -21.29
CA ASN A 499 31.98 4.16 -22.41
C ASN A 499 31.16 4.99 -23.39
#